data_0c52b11433ec03306d821cdbd5ba3a01
#
_entry.id   0c52b11433ec03306d821cdbd5ba3a01
#
_cell.length_a   1.000
_cell.length_b   1.000
_cell.length_c   1.000
_cell.angle_alpha   90.00
_cell.angle_beta   90.00
_cell.angle_gamma   90.00
#
_symmetry.space_group_name_H-M   'P 1'
#
loop_
_entity.id
_entity.type
_entity.pdbx_description
1 polymer ?
#
loop_
_entity_poly.entity_id
_entity_poly.type
_entity_poly.pdbx_seq_one_letter_code
_entity_poly.pdbx_strand_id
1 'polypeptide(L)'
;ALEEALELKHVRMTPVEQARFKERARLFMVDHERGRRIVVRVGGREFQLQKSRADGQFFGQAHISDQEAEQAGGRRITIRAVLPPTDKRNFCGQVELVEPTGFTVVSDIDDTIKLTEVTNRSALLRNTFLESFKPVPQMAEVYRGWAAEAGARVCYLSASPWQLFAPLSEFIQTNQFPAGALLLREFRWKDESFFNLFIRPDAYKTGAIED
;
A
#
# COMPACT_ATOMS: atom_id res chain seq x y z
N ALA A 1 12.09 -5.24 -21.57
CA ALA A 1 11.96 -6.23 -20.48
C ALA A 1 10.63 -6.09 -19.72
N LEU A 2 10.36 -4.96 -19.02
CA LEU A 2 9.12 -4.83 -18.23
C LEU A 2 7.87 -4.70 -19.12
N GLU A 3 7.91 -3.92 -20.18
CA GLU A 3 6.81 -3.84 -21.18
C GLU A 3 6.50 -5.20 -21.80
N GLU A 4 7.50 -6.01 -21.98
CA GLU A 4 7.35 -7.37 -22.49
C GLU A 4 6.75 -8.31 -21.45
N ALA A 5 7.22 -8.24 -20.21
CA ALA A 5 6.66 -9.01 -19.10
C ALA A 5 5.20 -8.64 -18.79
N LEU A 6 4.81 -7.39 -19.06
CA LEU A 6 3.44 -6.87 -18.93
C LEU A 6 2.64 -6.94 -20.23
N GLU A 7 3.18 -7.53 -21.32
CA GLU A 7 2.52 -7.62 -22.61
C GLU A 7 2.09 -6.26 -23.23
N LEU A 8 2.76 -5.17 -22.81
CA LEU A 8 2.47 -3.81 -23.29
C LEU A 8 3.31 -3.38 -24.49
N LYS A 9 4.18 -4.25 -25.00
CA LYS A 9 5.13 -3.94 -26.08
C LYS A 9 4.49 -3.43 -27.38
N HIS A 10 3.25 -3.82 -27.65
CA HIS A 10 2.51 -3.42 -28.85
C HIS A 10 1.41 -2.39 -28.59
N VAL A 11 1.28 -1.92 -27.36
CA VAL A 11 0.27 -0.92 -27.01
C VAL A 11 0.79 0.47 -27.39
N ARG A 12 0.05 1.16 -28.25
CA ARG A 12 0.34 2.58 -28.53
C ARG A 12 -0.06 3.41 -27.32
N MET A 13 0.91 4.06 -26.70
CA MET A 13 0.73 4.91 -25.54
C MET A 13 0.80 6.38 -25.93
N THR A 14 -0.08 7.18 -25.39
CA THR A 14 0.03 8.64 -25.41
C THR A 14 1.23 9.10 -24.57
N PRO A 15 1.74 10.33 -24.71
CA PRO A 15 2.81 10.86 -23.87
C PRO A 15 2.49 10.81 -22.37
N VAL A 16 1.23 11.02 -21.99
CA VAL A 16 0.75 10.97 -20.60
C VAL A 16 0.80 9.53 -20.07
N GLU A 17 0.31 8.56 -20.85
CA GLU A 17 0.38 7.15 -20.50
C GLU A 17 1.82 6.65 -20.37
N GLN A 18 2.72 7.09 -21.27
CA GLN A 18 4.15 6.77 -21.19
C GLN A 18 4.80 7.31 -19.92
N ALA A 19 4.50 8.54 -19.53
CA ALA A 19 5.01 9.13 -18.31
C ALA A 19 4.54 8.35 -17.08
N ARG A 20 3.25 8.03 -17.01
CA ARG A 20 2.66 7.25 -15.91
C ARG A 20 3.19 5.82 -15.86
N PHE A 21 3.34 5.20 -17.02
CA PHE A 21 3.97 3.87 -17.10
C PHE A 21 5.39 3.89 -16.52
N LYS A 22 6.22 4.83 -16.94
CA LYS A 22 7.60 4.97 -16.44
C LYS A 22 7.62 5.19 -14.92
N GLU A 23 6.74 6.02 -14.41
CA GLU A 23 6.61 6.30 -12.99
C GLU A 23 6.24 5.04 -12.20
N ARG A 24 5.21 4.31 -12.60
CA ARG A 24 4.76 3.10 -11.91
C ARG A 24 5.71 1.92 -12.11
N ALA A 25 6.24 1.75 -13.33
CA ALA A 25 7.16 0.69 -13.66
C ALA A 25 8.46 0.75 -12.84
N ARG A 26 8.99 1.96 -12.58
CA ARG A 26 10.21 2.13 -11.75
C ARG A 26 10.05 1.56 -10.34
N LEU A 27 8.84 1.55 -9.79
CA LEU A 27 8.58 1.01 -8.45
C LEU A 27 8.84 -0.50 -8.38
N PHE A 28 8.73 -1.19 -9.50
CA PHE A 28 8.99 -2.61 -9.65
C PHE A 28 10.45 -2.94 -10.02
N MET A 29 11.24 -1.93 -10.36
CA MET A 29 12.64 -2.09 -10.78
C MET A 29 13.63 -1.82 -9.65
N VAL A 30 13.15 -1.67 -8.43
CA VAL A 30 14.01 -1.45 -7.26
C VAL A 30 14.61 -2.77 -6.82
N ASP A 31 15.92 -2.81 -6.63
CA ASP A 31 16.60 -3.95 -6.02
C ASP A 31 16.23 -4.07 -4.54
N HIS A 32 15.76 -5.25 -4.17
CA HIS A 32 15.46 -5.57 -2.79
C HIS A 32 16.68 -6.11 -2.07
N GLU A 33 17.11 -5.44 -1.00
CA GLU A 33 18.26 -5.88 -0.22
C GLU A 33 17.84 -6.68 1.01
N ARG A 34 18.27 -7.94 1.05
CA ARG A 34 18.09 -8.82 2.21
C ARG A 34 19.10 -8.52 3.31
N GLY A 35 18.68 -8.65 4.56
CA GLY A 35 19.61 -8.63 5.71
C GLY A 35 19.97 -7.23 6.19
N ARG A 36 19.38 -6.18 5.63
CA ARG A 36 19.54 -4.81 6.11
C ARG A 36 18.85 -4.62 7.46
N ARG A 37 19.45 -3.78 8.29
CA ARG A 37 18.87 -3.37 9.58
C ARG A 37 18.44 -1.92 9.46
N ILE A 38 17.20 -1.66 9.88
CA ILE A 38 16.65 -0.31 9.93
C ILE A 38 16.27 -0.01 11.38
N VAL A 39 16.56 1.20 11.81
CA VAL A 39 16.07 1.79 13.04
C VAL A 39 14.97 2.77 12.66
N VAL A 40 13.87 2.71 13.38
CA VAL A 40 12.76 3.67 13.25
C VAL A 40 12.62 4.45 14.55
N ARG A 41 12.25 5.71 14.42
CA ARG A 41 11.92 6.59 15.54
C ARG A 41 10.41 6.77 15.61
N VAL A 42 9.88 6.55 16.81
CA VAL A 42 8.47 6.76 17.16
C VAL A 42 8.46 7.70 18.37
N GLY A 43 7.92 8.89 18.22
CA GLY A 43 8.07 9.92 19.24
C GLY A 43 9.53 10.23 19.53
N GLY A 44 9.94 10.12 20.79
CA GLY A 44 11.33 10.33 21.23
C GLY A 44 12.20 9.07 21.25
N ARG A 45 11.65 7.87 20.97
CA ARG A 45 12.34 6.58 21.12
C ARG A 45 12.71 5.96 19.78
N GLU A 46 13.80 5.24 19.78
CA GLU A 46 14.29 4.48 18.61
C GLU A 46 14.09 2.98 18.82
N PHE A 47 13.60 2.32 17.76
CA PHE A 47 13.32 0.90 17.76
C PHE A 47 14.03 0.26 16.56
N GLN A 48 14.81 -0.78 16.84
CA GLN A 48 15.45 -1.55 15.79
C GLN A 48 14.48 -2.60 15.26
N LEU A 49 14.21 -2.54 13.96
CA LEU A 49 13.39 -3.54 13.26
C LEU A 49 14.17 -4.84 13.03
N GLN A 50 13.49 -5.91 12.71
CA GLN A 50 14.09 -7.14 12.23
C GLN A 50 14.89 -6.87 10.94
N LYS A 51 15.79 -7.78 10.59
CA LYS A 51 16.49 -7.69 9.30
C LYS A 51 15.54 -7.80 8.15
N SER A 52 15.77 -7.02 7.07
CA SER A 52 14.95 -7.11 5.88
C SER A 52 14.89 -8.54 5.33
N ARG A 53 13.71 -8.93 4.89
CA ARG A 53 13.47 -10.17 4.16
C ARG A 53 14.02 -10.08 2.73
N ALA A 54 13.86 -11.16 1.98
CA ALA A 54 14.34 -11.25 0.60
C ALA A 54 13.63 -10.26 -0.36
N ASP A 55 12.42 -9.86 -0.02
CA ASP A 55 11.61 -8.85 -0.70
C ASP A 55 11.94 -7.40 -0.28
N GLY A 56 12.91 -7.22 0.60
CA GLY A 56 13.31 -5.92 1.14
C GLY A 56 12.44 -5.39 2.27
N GLN A 57 11.39 -6.10 2.67
CA GLN A 57 10.47 -5.66 3.72
C GLN A 57 11.07 -5.84 5.12
N PHE A 58 10.66 -4.96 6.03
CA PHE A 58 11.05 -4.95 7.43
C PHE A 58 9.82 -5.13 8.30
N PHE A 59 9.99 -5.89 9.37
CA PHE A 59 8.95 -6.09 10.37
C PHE A 59 9.50 -5.77 11.75
N GLY A 60 8.64 -5.35 12.66
CA GLY A 60 8.99 -5.13 14.04
C GLY A 60 7.77 -4.74 14.86
N GLN A 61 7.92 -4.85 16.16
CA GLN A 61 6.92 -4.41 17.14
C GLN A 61 7.58 -3.37 18.04
N ALA A 62 6.86 -2.31 18.33
CA ALA A 62 7.26 -1.28 19.26
C ALA A 62 6.17 -1.14 20.34
N HIS A 63 6.56 -1.24 21.60
CA HIS A 63 5.66 -0.97 22.72
C HIS A 63 5.88 0.46 23.19
N ILE A 64 4.84 1.27 23.15
CA ILE A 64 4.81 2.65 23.62
C ILE A 64 3.70 2.80 24.66
N SER A 65 3.90 3.69 25.63
CA SER A 65 2.86 4.05 26.60
C SER A 65 1.84 5.01 25.96
N ASP A 66 0.66 5.13 26.61
CA ASP A 66 -0.36 6.08 26.17
C ASP A 66 0.18 7.52 26.14
N GLN A 67 1.01 7.90 27.10
CA GLN A 67 1.65 9.22 27.12
C GLN A 67 2.59 9.43 25.93
N GLU A 68 3.39 8.43 25.57
CA GLU A 68 4.25 8.48 24.38
C GLU A 68 3.42 8.53 23.09
N ALA A 69 2.29 7.81 23.05
CA ALA A 69 1.38 7.83 21.92
C ALA A 69 0.77 9.24 21.72
N GLU A 70 0.29 9.86 22.79
CA GLU A 70 -0.23 11.24 22.74
C GLU A 70 0.82 12.24 22.27
N GLN A 71 2.06 12.16 22.78
CA GLN A 71 3.18 13.00 22.38
C GLN A 71 3.59 12.78 20.92
N ALA A 72 3.41 11.58 20.41
CA ALA A 72 3.76 11.20 19.04
C ALA A 72 2.70 11.53 17.98
N GLY A 73 1.54 12.06 18.38
CA GLY A 73 0.45 12.46 17.50
C GLY A 73 -0.91 11.85 17.85
N GLY A 74 -1.03 11.22 19.03
CA GLY A 74 -2.27 10.60 19.49
C GLY A 74 -2.69 9.43 18.61
N ARG A 75 -3.87 9.51 18.04
CA ARG A 75 -4.45 8.41 17.23
C ARG A 75 -3.67 8.08 15.97
N ARG A 76 -2.83 8.98 15.47
CA ARG A 76 -2.03 8.79 14.25
C ARG A 76 -0.57 9.12 14.51
N ILE A 77 0.21 8.09 14.73
CA ILE A 77 1.62 8.20 15.09
C ILE A 77 2.48 8.20 13.83
N THR A 78 3.39 9.19 13.75
CA THR A 78 4.38 9.24 12.67
C THR A 78 5.61 8.42 13.05
N ILE A 79 5.98 7.48 12.19
CA ILE A 79 7.22 6.71 12.26
C ILE A 79 8.20 7.29 11.25
N ARG A 80 9.47 7.47 11.65
CA ARG A 80 10.54 7.95 10.79
C ARG A 80 11.72 6.98 10.78
N ALA A 81 12.24 6.68 9.59
CA ALA A 81 13.49 5.93 9.50
C ALA A 81 14.67 6.82 9.99
N VAL A 82 15.53 6.22 10.81
CA VAL A 82 16.77 6.85 11.25
C VAL A 82 17.86 6.49 10.25
N LEU A 83 18.37 7.49 9.54
CA LEU A 83 19.36 7.32 8.49
C LEU A 83 20.74 7.83 8.97
N PRO A 84 21.84 7.37 8.34
CA PRO A 84 23.15 7.94 8.58
C PRO A 84 23.17 9.45 8.31
N PRO A 85 23.99 10.24 9.01
CA PRO A 85 24.04 11.70 8.83
C PRO A 85 24.34 12.18 7.41
N THR A 86 24.97 11.34 6.61
CA THR A 86 25.30 11.59 5.20
C THR A 86 24.09 11.41 4.27
N ASP A 87 23.06 10.68 4.68
CA ASP A 87 21.87 10.45 3.90
C ASP A 87 20.80 11.51 4.22
N LYS A 88 20.47 12.35 3.25
CA LYS A 88 19.52 13.46 3.39
C LYS A 88 18.08 13.08 3.05
N ARG A 89 17.83 11.84 2.65
CA ARG A 89 16.47 11.38 2.38
C ARG A 89 15.66 11.33 3.67
N ASN A 90 14.35 11.46 3.55
CA ASN A 90 13.43 11.35 4.68
C ASN A 90 12.38 10.29 4.34
N PHE A 91 12.35 9.22 5.13
CA PHE A 91 11.33 8.18 5.01
C PHE A 91 10.47 8.20 6.25
N CYS A 92 9.19 8.45 6.06
CA CYS A 92 8.21 8.43 7.13
C CYS A 92 6.98 7.63 6.72
N GLY A 93 6.35 7.03 7.70
CA GLY A 93 5.07 6.35 7.60
C GLY A 93 4.17 6.77 8.76
N GLN A 94 2.92 6.36 8.70
CA GLN A 94 1.95 6.60 9.76
C GLN A 94 1.37 5.27 10.23
N VAL A 95 1.18 5.15 11.53
CA VAL A 95 0.46 4.06 12.17
C VAL A 95 -0.79 4.65 12.83
N GLU A 96 -1.92 4.05 12.57
CA GLU A 96 -3.15 4.35 13.29
C GLU A 96 -3.28 3.48 14.53
N LEU A 97 -3.49 4.11 15.68
CA LEU A 97 -3.87 3.41 16.90
C LEU A 97 -5.36 3.07 16.82
N VAL A 98 -5.66 1.81 17.00
CA VAL A 98 -7.03 1.28 16.99
C VAL A 98 -7.46 1.04 18.42
N GLU A 99 -8.65 1.53 18.77
CA GLU A 99 -9.26 1.25 20.07
C GLU A 99 -9.52 -0.26 20.22
N PRO A 100 -9.48 -0.80 21.45
CA PRO A 100 -9.72 -2.22 21.69
C PRO A 100 -11.13 -2.69 21.28
N THR A 101 -12.05 -1.76 21.15
CA THR A 101 -13.45 -2.00 20.79
C THR A 101 -13.88 -1.06 19.67
N GLY A 102 -14.77 -1.50 18.78
CA GLY A 102 -15.27 -0.68 17.69
C GLY A 102 -15.54 -1.51 16.43
N PHE A 103 -15.77 -0.82 15.32
CA PHE A 103 -16.02 -1.44 14.03
C PHE A 103 -14.88 -1.15 13.07
N THR A 104 -14.39 -2.19 12.41
CA THR A 104 -13.47 -2.06 11.29
C THR A 104 -14.13 -2.60 10.03
N VAL A 105 -14.17 -1.77 9.00
CA VAL A 105 -14.57 -2.17 7.66
C VAL A 105 -13.31 -2.66 6.94
N VAL A 106 -13.23 -3.95 6.67
CA VAL A 106 -12.20 -4.52 5.80
C VAL A 106 -12.72 -4.47 4.38
N SER A 107 -12.06 -3.70 3.53
CA SER A 107 -12.48 -3.45 2.15
C SER A 107 -11.45 -3.96 1.17
N ASP A 108 -11.92 -4.63 0.12
CA ASP A 108 -11.12 -4.80 -1.10
C ASP A 108 -10.94 -3.47 -1.84
N ILE A 109 -9.95 -3.38 -2.71
CA ILE A 109 -9.66 -2.20 -3.53
C ILE A 109 -10.13 -2.42 -4.97
N ASP A 110 -9.62 -3.48 -5.62
CA ASP A 110 -9.80 -3.69 -7.05
C ASP A 110 -11.24 -4.12 -7.38
N ASP A 111 -11.91 -3.36 -8.24
CA ASP A 111 -13.33 -3.46 -8.60
C ASP A 111 -14.32 -3.32 -7.43
N THR A 112 -13.82 -2.89 -6.26
CA THR A 112 -14.66 -2.55 -5.10
C THR A 112 -14.71 -1.04 -4.88
N ILE A 113 -13.55 -0.39 -4.72
CA ILE A 113 -13.47 1.07 -4.59
C ILE A 113 -12.77 1.73 -5.78
N LYS A 114 -11.96 0.96 -6.53
CA LYS A 114 -11.20 1.38 -7.70
C LYS A 114 -11.58 0.53 -8.91
N LEU A 115 -11.92 1.15 -10.02
CA LEU A 115 -12.19 0.47 -11.29
C LEU A 115 -10.89 -0.13 -11.84
N THR A 116 -10.82 -1.45 -11.93
CA THR A 116 -9.61 -2.19 -12.35
C THR A 116 -9.90 -3.15 -13.50
N GLU A 117 -11.09 -3.75 -13.52
CA GLU A 117 -11.51 -4.79 -14.47
C GLU A 117 -10.59 -6.01 -14.40
N VAL A 118 -10.43 -6.57 -13.19
CA VAL A 118 -9.47 -7.65 -12.89
C VAL A 118 -9.66 -8.91 -13.75
N THR A 119 -10.86 -9.17 -14.24
CA THR A 119 -11.19 -10.31 -15.11
C THR A 119 -10.72 -10.12 -16.54
N ASN A 120 -10.45 -8.89 -16.95
CA ASN A 120 -9.94 -8.55 -18.28
C ASN A 120 -8.45 -8.16 -18.18
N ARG A 121 -7.56 -9.07 -18.59
CA ARG A 121 -6.11 -8.90 -18.49
C ARG A 121 -5.59 -7.60 -19.13
N SER A 122 -6.07 -7.24 -20.30
CA SER A 122 -5.68 -6.00 -20.98
C SER A 122 -6.14 -4.76 -20.22
N ALA A 123 -7.38 -4.76 -19.76
CA ALA A 123 -7.95 -3.66 -18.98
C ALA A 123 -7.25 -3.53 -17.62
N LEU A 124 -7.01 -4.64 -16.92
CA LEU A 124 -6.23 -4.68 -15.68
C LEU A 124 -4.88 -3.98 -15.84
N LEU A 125 -4.12 -4.32 -16.89
CA LEU A 125 -2.82 -3.70 -17.15
C LEU A 125 -2.92 -2.21 -17.47
N ARG A 126 -3.87 -1.83 -18.32
CA ARG A 126 -4.09 -0.43 -18.67
C ARG A 126 -4.48 0.37 -17.41
N ASN A 127 -5.46 -0.10 -16.67
CA ASN A 127 -5.98 0.57 -15.47
C ASN A 127 -4.94 0.60 -14.34
N THR A 128 -3.99 -0.35 -14.31
CA THR A 128 -2.93 -0.38 -13.30
C THR A 128 -1.73 0.47 -13.68
N PHE A 129 -1.28 0.47 -14.94
CA PHE A 129 -0.02 1.08 -15.33
C PHE A 129 -0.15 2.34 -16.20
N LEU A 130 -1.22 2.47 -16.98
CA LEU A 130 -1.35 3.54 -17.98
C LEU A 130 -2.36 4.61 -17.59
N GLU A 131 -3.49 4.20 -17.02
CA GLU A 131 -4.59 5.10 -16.70
C GLU A 131 -4.48 5.75 -15.31
N SER A 132 -5.13 6.89 -15.11
CA SER A 132 -5.41 7.39 -13.77
C SER A 132 -6.34 6.43 -13.05
N PHE A 133 -6.10 6.18 -11.77
CA PHE A 133 -7.03 5.38 -10.98
C PHE A 133 -8.37 6.10 -10.87
N LYS A 134 -9.45 5.37 -11.14
CA LYS A 134 -10.83 5.89 -11.14
C LYS A 134 -11.61 5.23 -9.99
N PRO A 135 -12.32 6.02 -9.17
CA PRO A 135 -13.14 5.44 -8.12
C PRO A 135 -14.40 4.79 -8.71
N VAL A 136 -14.87 3.75 -8.04
CA VAL A 136 -16.23 3.26 -8.24
C VAL A 136 -17.19 4.35 -7.77
N PRO A 137 -18.16 4.76 -8.59
CA PRO A 137 -19.07 5.85 -8.25
C PRO A 137 -19.77 5.64 -6.90
N GLN A 138 -19.91 6.73 -6.13
CA GLN A 138 -20.60 6.79 -4.83
C GLN A 138 -19.90 6.04 -3.68
N MET A 139 -18.94 5.14 -3.94
CA MET A 139 -18.31 4.34 -2.87
C MET A 139 -17.59 5.21 -1.83
N ALA A 140 -16.94 6.29 -2.22
CA ALA A 140 -16.29 7.18 -1.27
C ALA A 140 -17.30 7.82 -0.28
N GLU A 141 -18.51 8.12 -0.73
CA GLU A 141 -19.60 8.66 0.14
C GLU A 141 -20.06 7.62 1.14
N VAL A 142 -20.29 6.39 0.70
CA VAL A 142 -20.69 5.27 1.57
C VAL A 142 -19.65 5.06 2.68
N TYR A 143 -18.36 5.02 2.33
CA TYR A 143 -17.30 4.81 3.32
C TYR A 143 -17.16 5.98 4.30
N ARG A 144 -17.31 7.22 3.83
CA ARG A 144 -17.36 8.38 4.71
C ARG A 144 -18.56 8.34 5.65
N GLY A 145 -19.72 7.88 5.16
CA GLY A 145 -20.91 7.68 5.99
C GLY A 145 -20.63 6.69 7.13
N TRP A 146 -20.06 5.53 6.84
CA TRP A 146 -19.69 4.54 7.87
C TRP A 146 -18.67 5.09 8.88
N ALA A 147 -17.67 5.82 8.39
CA ALA A 147 -16.68 6.43 9.27
C ALA A 147 -17.28 7.51 10.18
N ALA A 148 -18.22 8.32 9.68
CA ALA A 148 -18.84 9.41 10.42
C ALA A 148 -19.92 8.92 11.40
N GLU A 149 -20.83 8.03 10.95
CA GLU A 149 -22.00 7.62 11.73
C GLU A 149 -21.67 6.52 12.74
N ALA A 150 -20.88 5.52 12.34
CA ALA A 150 -20.52 4.40 13.20
C ALA A 150 -19.12 4.51 13.83
N GLY A 151 -18.38 5.58 13.55
CA GLY A 151 -16.98 5.70 13.95
C GLY A 151 -16.10 4.58 13.38
N ALA A 152 -16.53 3.97 12.27
CA ALA A 152 -15.86 2.82 11.69
C ALA A 152 -14.45 3.17 11.21
N ARG A 153 -13.50 2.27 11.47
CA ARG A 153 -12.17 2.28 10.85
C ARG A 153 -12.23 1.58 9.52
N VAL A 154 -11.37 1.97 8.61
CA VAL A 154 -11.25 1.29 7.33
C VAL A 154 -9.86 0.66 7.21
N CYS A 155 -9.84 -0.60 6.79
CA CYS A 155 -8.65 -1.33 6.40
C CYS A 155 -8.81 -1.77 4.95
N TYR A 156 -7.93 -1.30 4.09
CA TYR A 156 -7.95 -1.64 2.66
C TYR A 156 -7.04 -2.83 2.42
N LEU A 157 -7.62 -3.94 1.99
CA LEU A 157 -6.94 -5.20 1.74
C LEU A 157 -6.99 -5.52 0.25
N SER A 158 -5.85 -5.60 -0.42
CA SER A 158 -5.80 -5.89 -1.85
C SER A 158 -4.69 -6.89 -2.21
N ALA A 159 -4.95 -7.72 -3.22
CA ALA A 159 -3.94 -8.53 -3.87
C ALA A 159 -2.94 -7.71 -4.71
N SER A 160 -3.16 -6.43 -4.86
CA SER A 160 -2.21 -5.50 -5.50
C SER A 160 -0.87 -5.50 -4.76
N PRO A 161 0.26 -5.45 -5.50
CA PRO A 161 1.58 -5.53 -4.89
C PRO A 161 1.96 -4.25 -4.14
N TRP A 162 2.79 -4.40 -3.10
CA TRP A 162 3.33 -3.30 -2.27
C TRP A 162 3.97 -2.16 -3.06
N GLN A 163 4.51 -2.45 -4.24
CA GLN A 163 5.04 -1.44 -5.14
C GLN A 163 4.00 -0.37 -5.51
N LEU A 164 2.72 -0.71 -5.47
CA LEU A 164 1.61 0.21 -5.76
C LEU A 164 1.12 0.99 -4.51
N PHE A 165 1.79 0.87 -3.38
CA PHE A 165 1.38 1.55 -2.14
C PHE A 165 1.23 3.07 -2.33
N ALA A 166 2.23 3.74 -2.89
CA ALA A 166 2.18 5.19 -3.08
C ALA A 166 1.04 5.65 -4.00
N PRO A 167 0.88 5.10 -5.23
CA PRO A 167 -0.24 5.49 -6.09
C PRO A 167 -1.62 5.10 -5.53
N LEU A 168 -1.74 4.01 -4.76
CA LEU A 168 -3.00 3.65 -4.11
C LEU A 168 -3.32 4.57 -2.93
N SER A 169 -2.32 4.96 -2.14
CA SER A 169 -2.49 5.95 -1.07
C SER A 169 -2.94 7.30 -1.61
N GLU A 170 -2.32 7.76 -2.71
CA GLU A 170 -2.74 8.99 -3.41
C GLU A 170 -4.17 8.88 -3.93
N PHE A 171 -4.55 7.75 -4.51
CA PHE A 171 -5.92 7.49 -4.98
C PHE A 171 -6.94 7.59 -3.85
N ILE A 172 -6.68 6.95 -2.70
CA ILE A 172 -7.56 7.00 -1.52
C ILE A 172 -7.73 8.44 -1.05
N GLN A 173 -6.64 9.18 -0.93
CA GLN A 173 -6.65 10.57 -0.47
C GLN A 173 -7.37 11.50 -1.45
N THR A 174 -7.01 11.44 -2.73
CA THR A 174 -7.55 12.33 -3.78
C THR A 174 -9.04 12.13 -3.97
N ASN A 175 -9.53 10.89 -3.86
CA ASN A 175 -10.95 10.58 -3.99
C ASN A 175 -11.72 10.63 -2.66
N GLN A 176 -11.09 11.17 -1.60
CA GLN A 176 -11.73 11.42 -0.31
C GLN A 176 -12.28 10.15 0.37
N PHE A 177 -11.70 9.00 0.13
CA PHE A 177 -11.95 7.83 0.96
C PHE A 177 -11.39 8.04 2.36
N PRO A 178 -12.00 7.49 3.42
CA PRO A 178 -11.44 7.55 4.76
C PRO A 178 -10.01 7.03 4.80
N ALA A 179 -9.15 7.68 5.58
CA ALA A 179 -7.81 7.16 5.80
C ALA A 179 -7.89 5.82 6.53
N GLY A 180 -6.99 4.89 6.19
CA GLY A 180 -6.96 3.56 6.77
C GLY A 180 -5.68 2.82 6.44
N ALA A 181 -5.48 1.68 7.09
CA ALA A 181 -4.36 0.80 6.78
C ALA A 181 -4.50 0.23 5.36
N LEU A 182 -3.38 0.15 4.64
CA LEU A 182 -3.29 -0.56 3.36
C LEU A 182 -2.52 -1.85 3.58
N LEU A 183 -3.18 -2.98 3.38
CA LEU A 183 -2.60 -4.31 3.40
C LEU A 183 -2.48 -4.79 1.95
N LEU A 184 -1.26 -4.80 1.44
CA LEU A 184 -0.93 -5.14 0.06
C LEU A 184 -0.06 -6.39 0.01
N ARG A 185 -0.18 -7.15 -1.08
CA ARG A 185 0.53 -8.40 -1.24
C ARG A 185 2.03 -8.19 -1.48
N GLU A 186 2.86 -9.05 -0.88
CA GLU A 186 4.27 -9.16 -1.21
C GLU A 186 4.43 -9.66 -2.65
N PHE A 187 5.33 -9.03 -3.43
CA PHE A 187 5.54 -9.39 -4.83
C PHE A 187 7.00 -9.22 -5.23
N ARG A 188 7.52 -10.22 -5.95
CA ARG A 188 8.85 -10.19 -6.58
C ARG A 188 8.79 -10.81 -7.97
N TRP A 189 9.27 -10.06 -8.96
CA TRP A 189 9.33 -10.53 -10.36
C TRP A 189 10.09 -11.85 -10.56
N LYS A 190 11.04 -12.17 -9.70
CA LYS A 190 11.84 -13.39 -9.78
C LYS A 190 11.06 -14.63 -9.38
N ASP A 191 10.02 -14.45 -8.57
CA ASP A 191 9.33 -15.56 -7.93
C ASP A 191 7.95 -15.80 -8.55
N GLU A 192 7.32 -14.76 -9.10
CA GLU A 192 5.93 -14.82 -9.54
C GLU A 192 5.65 -13.87 -10.72
N SER A 193 4.74 -14.28 -11.62
CA SER A 193 4.18 -13.39 -12.63
C SER A 193 3.20 -12.41 -12.00
N PHE A 194 3.20 -11.14 -12.46
CA PHE A 194 2.25 -10.11 -12.02
C PHE A 194 0.78 -10.58 -12.10
N PHE A 195 0.45 -11.35 -13.13
CA PHE A 195 -0.92 -11.85 -13.31
C PHE A 195 -1.34 -12.87 -12.27
N ASN A 196 -0.41 -13.64 -11.71
CA ASN A 196 -0.71 -14.63 -10.69
C ASN A 196 -1.22 -14.01 -9.38
N LEU A 197 -0.94 -12.72 -9.15
CA LEU A 197 -1.46 -11.98 -7.98
C LEU A 197 -3.00 -12.00 -7.93
N PHE A 198 -3.64 -12.01 -9.08
CA PHE A 198 -5.09 -11.91 -9.21
C PHE A 198 -5.79 -13.27 -9.45
N ILE A 199 -5.04 -14.38 -9.60
CA ILE A 199 -5.62 -15.70 -9.85
C ILE A 199 -6.22 -16.34 -8.59
N ARG A 200 -5.64 -16.11 -7.42
CA ARG A 200 -6.11 -16.63 -6.13
C ARG A 200 -6.00 -15.58 -5.02
N PRO A 201 -6.80 -14.53 -5.09
CA PRO A 201 -6.75 -13.47 -4.07
C PRO A 201 -7.25 -13.96 -2.71
N ASP A 202 -8.13 -14.98 -2.68
CA ASP A 202 -8.82 -15.45 -1.47
C ASP A 202 -7.84 -15.98 -0.41
N ALA A 203 -6.87 -16.80 -0.81
CA ALA A 203 -5.90 -17.38 0.12
C ALA A 203 -5.06 -16.30 0.82
N TYR A 204 -4.66 -15.25 0.09
CA TYR A 204 -3.95 -14.11 0.67
C TYR A 204 -4.84 -13.29 1.60
N LYS A 205 -6.07 -12.99 1.16
CA LYS A 205 -7.00 -12.17 1.93
C LYS A 205 -7.42 -12.83 3.23
N THR A 206 -7.68 -14.14 3.22
CA THR A 206 -8.02 -14.89 4.43
C THR A 206 -6.87 -14.85 5.45
N GLY A 207 -5.64 -15.16 5.03
CA GLY A 207 -4.48 -15.09 5.92
C GLY A 207 -4.25 -13.69 6.50
N ALA A 208 -4.40 -12.64 5.70
CA ALA A 208 -4.22 -11.25 6.16
C ALA A 208 -5.33 -10.75 7.10
N ILE A 209 -6.46 -11.42 7.19
CA ILE A 209 -7.55 -11.11 8.15
C ILE A 209 -7.35 -11.87 9.46
N GLU A 210 -6.75 -13.05 9.40
CA GLU A 210 -6.51 -13.91 10.57
C GLU A 210 -5.28 -13.50 11.39
N ASP A 211 -4.30 -12.82 10.78
CA ASP A 211 -3.10 -12.27 11.42
C ASP A 211 -3.38 -10.91 12.11
#